data_5464390a3118dd558fc9035735a7b993
#
_entry.id   5464390a3118dd558fc9035735a7b993
#
_cell.length_a   1.000
_cell.length_b   1.000
_cell.length_c   1.000
_cell.angle_alpha   90.00
_cell.angle_beta   90.00
_cell.angle_gamma   90.00
#
_symmetry.space_group_name_H-M   'P 1'
#
loop_
_entity.id
_entity.type
_entity.pdbx_description
1 polymer ?
#
loop_
_entity_poly.entity_id
_entity_poly.type
_entity_poly.pdbx_seq_one_letter_code
_entity_poly.pdbx_strand_id
1 'polypeptide(L)'
;GIQIINGGFLTTVQDMGRYGYQETGMSVSGVMDTRAASLANILVGNDTNEAVIEITMMGPTMKFTEDEIIAVTGGDLGAKIDGKPVERYRAVLVKAGQTLSFMGMYGGSRAYIAFAGGLDIPVVMGSRSTNLKSKVGGYEGRKLGTGDEIAFRAPASWLPHMAERVYGLPSYGAKEWTLRVVMGPQDDCFTDKGINTFLNSTYTISNEY
;
A
#
# COMPACT_ATOMS: atom_id res chain seq x y z
N GLY A 1 7.02 -15.22 9.23
CA GLY A 1 6.58 -13.89 9.65
C GLY A 1 7.64 -12.83 9.46
N ILE A 2 7.29 -11.63 9.82
CA ILE A 2 8.18 -10.44 9.77
C ILE A 2 8.31 -9.81 11.15
N GLN A 3 9.48 -9.28 11.45
CA GLN A 3 9.78 -8.46 12.63
C GLN A 3 10.15 -7.05 12.15
N ILE A 4 9.46 -6.03 12.67
CA ILE A 4 9.70 -4.63 12.32
C ILE A 4 10.89 -4.10 13.13
N ILE A 5 11.98 -3.78 12.44
CA ILE A 5 13.17 -3.15 13.03
C ILE A 5 12.97 -1.63 13.12
N ASN A 6 12.35 -1.05 12.12
CA ASN A 6 11.97 0.36 12.06
C ASN A 6 10.67 0.49 11.26
N GLY A 7 9.68 1.19 11.81
CA GLY A 7 8.37 1.35 11.17
C GLY A 7 8.32 2.37 10.03
N GLY A 8 9.37 3.13 9.81
CA GLY A 8 9.35 4.21 8.83
C GLY A 8 8.47 5.39 9.24
N PHE A 9 8.12 6.24 8.27
CA PHE A 9 7.29 7.42 8.51
C PHE A 9 5.84 7.04 8.82
N LEU A 10 5.20 6.32 7.88
CA LEU A 10 3.84 5.81 8.03
C LEU A 10 3.72 4.50 7.27
N THR A 11 3.64 3.41 8.02
CA THR A 11 3.49 2.05 7.50
C THR A 11 2.30 1.40 8.17
N THR A 12 1.32 0.97 7.40
CA THR A 12 0.07 0.37 7.91
C THR A 12 -0.31 -0.87 7.13
N VAL A 13 -1.05 -1.76 7.76
CA VAL A 13 -1.71 -2.87 7.08
C VAL A 13 -3.00 -2.36 6.47
N GLN A 14 -3.21 -2.60 5.19
CA GLN A 14 -4.39 -2.19 4.44
C GLN A 14 -4.87 -3.31 3.50
N ASP A 15 -6.17 -3.39 3.28
CA ASP A 15 -6.82 -4.13 2.19
C ASP A 15 -7.64 -3.16 1.31
N MET A 16 -8.64 -3.64 0.58
CA MET A 16 -9.46 -2.76 -0.27
C MET A 16 -10.46 -1.89 0.51
N GLY A 17 -10.53 -2.05 1.82
CA GLY A 17 -11.32 -1.18 2.72
C GLY A 17 -12.52 -1.84 3.36
N ARG A 18 -13.07 -1.14 4.36
CA ARG A 18 -14.18 -1.57 5.22
C ARG A 18 -15.48 -0.93 4.75
N TYR A 19 -16.20 -1.63 3.90
CA TYR A 19 -17.47 -1.17 3.35
C TYR A 19 -18.67 -1.61 4.20
N GLY A 20 -19.76 -0.83 4.10
CA GLY A 20 -21.05 -1.16 4.73
C GLY A 20 -21.23 -0.64 6.16
N TYR A 21 -20.27 0.12 6.70
CA TYR A 21 -20.32 0.64 8.07
C TYR A 21 -20.29 2.18 8.15
N GLN A 22 -20.45 2.86 7.01
CA GLN A 22 -20.41 4.33 6.96
C GLN A 22 -21.56 4.96 7.73
N GLU A 23 -22.74 4.33 7.79
CA GLU A 23 -23.88 4.78 8.57
C GLU A 23 -23.57 4.89 10.07
N THR A 24 -22.65 4.06 10.57
CA THR A 24 -22.19 4.08 11.96
C THR A 24 -21.01 5.03 12.20
N GLY A 25 -20.64 5.83 11.20
CA GLY A 25 -19.53 6.77 11.27
C GLY A 25 -18.15 6.13 11.05
N MET A 26 -18.08 4.85 10.65
CA MET A 26 -16.81 4.19 10.34
C MET A 26 -16.40 4.50 8.89
N SER A 27 -15.22 5.11 8.72
CA SER A 27 -14.67 5.35 7.39
C SER A 27 -14.18 4.05 6.74
N VAL A 28 -14.24 4.01 5.40
CA VAL A 28 -13.84 2.83 4.62
C VAL A 28 -12.38 2.43 4.86
N SER A 29 -11.49 3.42 4.99
CA SER A 29 -10.04 3.16 5.01
C SER A 29 -9.58 2.44 3.72
N GLY A 30 -8.59 1.58 3.80
CA GLY A 30 -8.10 0.83 2.64
C GLY A 30 -6.91 1.49 1.96
N VAL A 31 -6.37 0.79 0.97
CA VAL A 31 -5.21 1.24 0.21
C VAL A 31 -5.50 2.50 -0.60
N MET A 32 -4.53 3.39 -0.72
CA MET A 32 -4.65 4.61 -1.53
C MET A 32 -4.61 4.32 -3.03
N ASP A 33 -3.72 3.43 -3.47
CA ASP A 33 -3.60 2.99 -4.86
C ASP A 33 -4.07 1.52 -4.96
N THR A 34 -5.36 1.36 -5.24
CA THR A 34 -6.01 0.05 -5.36
C THR A 34 -5.40 -0.80 -6.47
N ARG A 35 -4.96 -0.17 -7.56
CA ARG A 35 -4.33 -0.88 -8.69
C ARG A 35 -2.97 -1.45 -8.30
N ALA A 36 -2.12 -0.63 -7.66
CA ALA A 36 -0.80 -1.09 -7.23
C ALA A 36 -0.91 -2.22 -6.20
N ALA A 37 -1.79 -2.09 -5.20
CA ALA A 37 -2.02 -3.11 -4.19
C ALA A 37 -2.58 -4.41 -4.78
N SER A 38 -3.57 -4.33 -5.69
CA SER A 38 -4.11 -5.50 -6.39
C SER A 38 -3.04 -6.22 -7.20
N LEU A 39 -2.19 -5.48 -7.92
CA LEU A 39 -1.09 -6.05 -8.69
C LEU A 39 -0.07 -6.76 -7.79
N ALA A 40 0.26 -6.19 -6.63
CA ALA A 40 1.14 -6.85 -5.66
C ALA A 40 0.58 -8.22 -5.26
N ASN A 41 -0.70 -8.27 -4.91
CA ASN A 41 -1.38 -9.51 -4.54
C ASN A 41 -1.44 -10.54 -5.69
N ILE A 42 -1.78 -10.10 -6.90
CA ILE A 42 -1.81 -10.98 -8.09
C ILE A 42 -0.43 -11.60 -8.35
N LEU A 43 0.64 -10.82 -8.22
CA LEU A 43 2.00 -11.28 -8.46
C LEU A 43 2.40 -12.42 -7.50
N VAL A 44 1.95 -12.37 -6.24
CA VAL A 44 2.24 -13.43 -5.26
C VAL A 44 1.14 -14.50 -5.17
N GLY A 45 0.13 -14.44 -6.05
CA GLY A 45 -0.93 -15.46 -6.14
C GLY A 45 -2.03 -15.33 -5.10
N ASN A 46 -2.18 -14.19 -4.46
CA ASN A 46 -3.26 -13.89 -3.52
C ASN A 46 -4.53 -13.41 -4.23
N ASP A 47 -5.64 -13.43 -3.50
CA ASP A 47 -6.83 -12.63 -3.84
C ASP A 47 -6.47 -11.14 -3.87
N THR A 48 -7.07 -10.37 -4.77
CA THR A 48 -6.80 -8.93 -4.93
C THR A 48 -7.11 -8.10 -3.69
N ASN A 49 -8.02 -8.59 -2.84
CA ASN A 49 -8.40 -7.96 -1.57
C ASN A 49 -7.57 -8.44 -0.37
N GLU A 50 -6.55 -9.25 -0.57
CA GLU A 50 -5.69 -9.67 0.54
C GLU A 50 -4.95 -8.46 1.14
N ALA A 51 -4.72 -8.52 2.46
CA ALA A 51 -4.03 -7.46 3.16
C ALA A 51 -2.57 -7.30 2.69
N VAL A 52 -2.19 -6.07 2.48
CA VAL A 52 -0.82 -5.64 2.11
C VAL A 52 -0.28 -4.68 3.17
N ILE A 53 1.03 -4.49 3.19
CA ILE A 53 1.62 -3.36 3.90
C ILE A 53 1.66 -2.16 2.94
N GLU A 54 0.96 -1.08 3.31
CA GLU A 54 1.05 0.21 2.64
C GLU A 54 2.11 1.08 3.32
N ILE A 55 3.00 1.64 2.51
CA ILE A 55 4.12 2.49 2.93
C ILE A 55 3.90 3.89 2.39
N THR A 56 4.07 4.90 3.24
CA THR A 56 4.07 6.31 2.84
C THR A 56 5.44 6.92 3.04
N MET A 57 6.03 7.45 1.96
CA MET A 57 7.32 8.15 1.95
C MET A 57 8.49 7.27 2.40
N MET A 58 9.04 7.49 3.61
CA MET A 58 10.12 6.67 4.16
C MET A 58 9.55 5.37 4.71
N GLY A 59 9.95 4.27 4.11
CA GLY A 59 9.43 2.96 4.44
C GLY A 59 10.11 2.28 5.63
N PRO A 60 9.58 1.12 5.99
CA PRO A 60 10.07 0.34 7.12
C PRO A 60 11.38 -0.38 6.80
N THR A 61 12.00 -0.86 7.87
CA THR A 61 12.99 -1.94 7.83
C THR A 61 12.39 -3.13 8.56
N MET A 62 12.32 -4.28 7.90
CA MET A 62 11.74 -5.50 8.46
C MET A 62 12.62 -6.72 8.18
N LYS A 63 12.72 -7.59 9.17
CA LYS A 63 13.45 -8.86 9.08
C LYS A 63 12.46 -10.00 8.90
N PHE A 64 12.77 -10.94 8.00
CA PHE A 64 11.98 -12.14 7.77
C PHE A 64 12.41 -13.25 8.71
N THR A 65 11.47 -13.90 9.39
CA THR A 65 11.73 -15.02 10.30
C THR A 65 11.67 -16.37 9.59
N GLU A 66 11.11 -16.42 8.40
CA GLU A 66 10.97 -17.60 7.55
C GLU A 66 11.00 -17.19 6.07
N ASP A 67 11.16 -18.17 5.16
CA ASP A 67 11.15 -17.92 3.72
C ASP A 67 9.77 -17.44 3.28
N GLU A 68 9.74 -16.42 2.42
CA GLU A 68 8.50 -15.85 1.92
C GLU A 68 8.66 -15.31 0.51
N ILE A 69 7.56 -15.31 -0.27
CA ILE A 69 7.47 -14.67 -1.57
C ILE A 69 6.73 -13.35 -1.41
N ILE A 70 7.37 -12.29 -1.82
CA ILE A 70 6.80 -10.95 -1.77
C ILE A 70 6.72 -10.32 -3.15
N ALA A 71 5.85 -9.31 -3.29
CA ALA A 71 5.91 -8.37 -4.40
C ALA A 71 5.87 -6.95 -3.86
N VAL A 72 6.74 -6.10 -4.39
CA VAL A 72 6.76 -4.66 -4.09
C VAL A 72 6.22 -3.91 -5.30
N THR A 73 5.19 -3.10 -5.10
CA THR A 73 4.55 -2.30 -6.14
C THR A 73 4.36 -0.85 -5.69
N GLY A 74 3.73 -0.02 -6.53
CA GLY A 74 3.55 1.41 -6.25
C GLY A 74 4.76 2.23 -6.63
N GLY A 75 5.04 3.27 -5.87
CA GLY A 75 6.16 4.18 -6.07
C GLY A 75 7.52 3.53 -5.81
N ASP A 76 8.56 4.16 -6.32
CA ASP A 76 9.94 3.75 -6.04
C ASP A 76 10.44 4.40 -4.75
N LEU A 77 10.37 3.64 -3.68
CA LEU A 77 10.87 4.04 -2.37
C LEU A 77 12.22 3.38 -2.03
N GLY A 78 12.94 2.88 -3.05
CA GLY A 78 14.28 2.32 -2.89
C GLY A 78 14.31 1.02 -2.10
N ALA A 79 13.44 0.06 -2.43
CA ALA A 79 13.39 -1.24 -1.79
C ALA A 79 14.69 -2.03 -1.98
N LYS A 80 15.22 -2.59 -0.88
CA LYS A 80 16.45 -3.42 -0.87
C LYS A 80 16.28 -4.61 0.05
N ILE A 81 16.77 -5.77 -0.37
CA ILE A 81 16.97 -6.94 0.48
C ILE A 81 18.48 -7.08 0.75
N ASP A 82 18.87 -6.99 2.02
CA ASP A 82 20.27 -7.01 2.46
C ASP A 82 21.17 -6.04 1.65
N GLY A 83 20.64 -4.83 1.40
CA GLY A 83 21.34 -3.79 0.66
C GLY A 83 21.30 -3.93 -0.87
N LYS A 84 20.79 -5.03 -1.42
CA LYS A 84 20.65 -5.23 -2.87
C LYS A 84 19.28 -4.73 -3.35
N PRO A 85 19.20 -3.95 -4.43
CA PRO A 85 17.94 -3.47 -4.97
C PRO A 85 16.96 -4.60 -5.29
N VAL A 86 15.68 -4.39 -4.96
CA VAL A 86 14.58 -5.28 -5.30
C VAL A 86 13.89 -4.78 -6.57
N GLU A 87 13.69 -5.66 -7.54
CA GLU A 87 12.87 -5.35 -8.71
C GLU A 87 11.40 -5.21 -8.27
N ARG A 88 10.83 -4.04 -8.54
CA ARG A 88 9.41 -3.79 -8.29
C ARG A 88 8.55 -4.46 -9.36
N TYR A 89 7.27 -4.70 -9.02
CA TYR A 89 6.29 -5.35 -9.89
C TYR A 89 6.71 -6.75 -10.33
N ARG A 90 7.36 -7.46 -9.45
CA ARG A 90 7.81 -8.84 -9.63
C ARG A 90 7.65 -9.63 -8.34
N ALA A 91 7.36 -10.94 -8.46
CA ALA A 91 7.45 -11.85 -7.32
C ALA A 91 8.92 -12.15 -7.00
N VAL A 92 9.29 -11.98 -5.74
CA VAL A 92 10.67 -12.14 -5.23
C VAL A 92 10.68 -13.04 -4.02
N LEU A 93 11.57 -14.02 -3.99
CA LEU A 93 11.81 -14.84 -2.80
C LEU A 93 12.71 -14.10 -1.81
N VAL A 94 12.25 -13.98 -0.58
CA VAL A 94 13.03 -13.52 0.57
C VAL A 94 13.30 -14.71 1.49
N LYS A 95 14.53 -14.90 1.92
CA LYS A 95 14.92 -15.98 2.81
C LYS A 95 14.82 -15.58 4.28
N ALA A 96 14.59 -16.57 5.14
CA ALA A 96 14.69 -16.39 6.57
C ALA A 96 15.99 -15.70 6.96
N GLY A 97 15.89 -14.72 7.84
CA GLY A 97 17.02 -13.90 8.30
C GLY A 97 17.34 -12.69 7.44
N GLN A 98 16.87 -12.61 6.20
CA GLN A 98 17.08 -11.44 5.35
C GLN A 98 16.26 -10.23 5.81
N THR A 99 16.73 -9.05 5.45
CA THR A 99 16.13 -7.77 5.83
C THR A 99 15.71 -7.00 4.59
N LEU A 100 14.42 -6.65 4.52
CA LEU A 100 13.87 -5.73 3.53
C LEU A 100 13.87 -4.32 4.12
N SER A 101 14.40 -3.36 3.38
CA SER A 101 14.46 -1.95 3.77
C SER A 101 14.11 -1.02 2.61
N PHE A 102 13.67 0.19 2.94
CA PHE A 102 13.33 1.23 1.98
C PHE A 102 14.13 2.50 2.33
N MET A 103 14.95 2.95 1.39
CA MET A 103 15.99 3.95 1.67
C MET A 103 15.87 5.24 0.85
N GLY A 104 14.71 5.51 0.23
CA GLY A 104 14.59 6.73 -0.57
C GLY A 104 13.20 6.96 -1.16
N MET A 105 13.05 8.05 -1.87
CA MET A 105 11.90 8.38 -2.73
C MET A 105 12.43 8.77 -4.10
N TYR A 106 12.41 7.83 -5.02
CA TYR A 106 12.91 8.03 -6.39
C TYR A 106 11.76 8.27 -7.39
N GLY A 107 10.52 7.95 -7.00
CA GLY A 107 9.33 8.20 -7.81
C GLY A 107 8.06 7.72 -7.12
N GLY A 108 7.10 8.61 -6.92
CA GLY A 108 5.90 8.35 -6.16
C GLY A 108 6.13 8.41 -4.64
N SER A 109 5.04 8.40 -3.87
CA SER A 109 5.07 8.57 -2.41
C SER A 109 4.51 7.37 -1.65
N ARG A 110 3.93 6.37 -2.35
CA ARG A 110 3.35 5.18 -1.73
C ARG A 110 3.83 3.92 -2.41
N ALA A 111 4.17 2.92 -1.60
CA ALA A 111 4.50 1.58 -2.06
C ALA A 111 3.71 0.53 -1.27
N TYR A 112 3.60 -0.64 -1.85
CA TYR A 112 2.84 -1.76 -1.29
C TYR A 112 3.70 -3.01 -1.26
N ILE A 113 3.58 -3.80 -0.20
CA ILE A 113 4.20 -5.11 -0.09
C ILE A 113 3.09 -6.14 0.11
N ALA A 114 2.94 -7.06 -0.84
CA ALA A 114 2.14 -8.27 -0.67
C ALA A 114 3.03 -9.45 -0.26
N PHE A 115 2.47 -10.36 0.52
CA PHE A 115 3.11 -11.58 1.02
C PHE A 115 2.29 -12.77 0.55
N ALA A 116 2.91 -13.81 -0.03
CA ALA A 116 2.20 -14.99 -0.49
C ALA A 116 1.51 -15.69 0.69
N GLY A 117 0.21 -16.02 0.51
CA GLY A 117 -0.59 -16.59 1.59
C GLY A 117 -1.11 -15.59 2.62
N GLY A 118 -0.68 -14.32 2.57
CA GLY A 118 -1.18 -13.21 3.36
C GLY A 118 -0.60 -13.10 4.78
N LEU A 119 -0.90 -11.98 5.42
CA LEU A 119 -0.52 -11.68 6.80
C LEU A 119 -1.58 -12.17 7.79
N ASP A 120 -1.16 -12.66 8.95
CA ASP A 120 -2.05 -13.04 10.05
C ASP A 120 -2.52 -11.80 10.82
N ILE A 121 -3.48 -11.12 10.22
CA ILE A 121 -4.12 -9.90 10.74
C ILE A 121 -5.61 -10.15 10.93
N PRO A 122 -6.18 -9.82 12.09
CA PRO A 122 -7.60 -10.01 12.36
C PRO A 122 -8.49 -9.24 11.37
N VAL A 123 -9.59 -9.87 10.97
CA VAL A 123 -10.66 -9.20 10.24
C VAL A 123 -11.56 -8.47 11.24
N VAL A 124 -11.72 -7.16 11.06
CA VAL A 124 -12.59 -6.33 11.89
C VAL A 124 -13.61 -5.64 11.00
N MET A 125 -14.89 -5.92 11.22
CA MET A 125 -15.98 -5.38 10.39
C MET A 125 -15.72 -5.64 8.89
N GLY A 126 -15.36 -6.87 8.54
CA GLY A 126 -15.15 -7.33 7.17
C GLY A 126 -13.85 -6.88 6.49
N SER A 127 -12.93 -6.23 7.19
CA SER A 127 -11.69 -5.70 6.62
C SER A 127 -10.50 -5.85 7.57
N ARG A 128 -9.28 -5.97 6.99
CA ARG A 128 -8.00 -5.90 7.70
C ARG A 128 -7.36 -4.51 7.65
N SER A 129 -8.05 -3.52 7.07
CA SER A 129 -7.51 -2.15 6.96
C SER A 129 -7.39 -1.46 8.30
N THR A 130 -6.29 -0.76 8.50
CA THR A 130 -6.07 0.13 9.64
C THR A 130 -6.87 1.42 9.46
N ASN A 131 -7.67 1.77 10.46
CA ASN A 131 -8.24 3.09 10.62
C ASN A 131 -7.53 3.79 11.79
N LEU A 132 -6.60 4.67 11.47
CA LEU A 132 -5.78 5.37 12.49
C LEU A 132 -6.61 6.29 13.39
N LYS A 133 -7.63 6.95 12.84
CA LYS A 133 -8.48 7.88 13.58
C LYS A 133 -9.32 7.16 14.64
N SER A 134 -9.91 6.03 14.26
CA SER A 134 -10.75 5.23 15.15
C SER A 134 -9.97 4.17 15.92
N LYS A 135 -8.68 3.98 15.60
CA LYS A 135 -7.81 2.93 16.17
C LYS A 135 -8.40 1.53 16.02
N VAL A 136 -8.85 1.19 14.80
CA VAL A 136 -9.53 -0.07 14.48
C VAL A 136 -8.82 -0.77 13.31
N GLY A 137 -8.81 -2.10 13.35
CA GLY A 137 -8.28 -2.94 12.28
C GLY A 137 -6.76 -2.87 12.13
N GLY A 138 -6.24 -3.51 11.08
CA GLY A 138 -4.82 -3.61 10.87
C GLY A 138 -4.07 -4.22 12.07
N TYR A 139 -2.84 -3.77 12.26
CA TYR A 139 -2.05 -4.13 13.43
C TYR A 139 -2.44 -3.22 14.61
N GLU A 140 -3.32 -3.69 15.49
CA GLU A 140 -3.78 -2.98 16.70
C GLU A 140 -4.34 -1.56 16.44
N GLY A 141 -4.90 -1.30 15.27
CA GLY A 141 -5.47 0.00 14.92
C GLY A 141 -4.46 1.15 14.79
N ARG A 142 -3.18 0.83 14.62
CA ARG A 142 -2.08 1.80 14.57
C ARG A 142 -1.11 1.52 13.42
N LYS A 143 -0.19 2.45 13.18
CA LYS A 143 0.96 2.21 12.31
C LYS A 143 1.92 1.19 12.94
N LEU A 144 2.67 0.50 12.10
CA LEU A 144 3.72 -0.41 12.54
C LEU A 144 4.88 0.36 13.19
N GLY A 145 5.42 -0.21 14.25
CA GLY A 145 6.53 0.33 15.01
C GLY A 145 7.64 -0.68 15.26
N THR A 146 8.76 -0.22 15.78
CA THR A 146 9.89 -1.07 16.14
C THR A 146 9.46 -2.14 17.16
N GLY A 147 9.81 -3.39 16.90
CA GLY A 147 9.49 -4.53 17.74
C GLY A 147 8.18 -5.23 17.41
N ASP A 148 7.35 -4.69 16.50
CA ASP A 148 6.15 -5.37 16.05
C ASP A 148 6.50 -6.64 15.27
N GLU A 149 5.72 -7.69 15.51
CA GLU A 149 5.86 -8.97 14.81
C GLU A 149 4.53 -9.35 14.16
N ILE A 150 4.58 -9.78 12.91
CA ILE A 150 3.39 -10.23 12.17
C ILE A 150 3.72 -11.60 11.56
N ALA A 151 2.93 -12.60 11.91
CA ALA A 151 3.03 -13.92 11.32
C ALA A 151 2.47 -13.94 9.90
N PHE A 152 2.91 -14.87 9.08
CA PHE A 152 2.22 -15.20 7.83
C PHE A 152 1.06 -16.13 8.14
N ARG A 153 -0.08 -15.89 7.48
CA ARG A 153 -1.29 -16.67 7.71
C ARG A 153 -1.19 -18.09 7.14
N ALA A 154 -0.53 -18.21 5.99
CA ALA A 154 -0.27 -19.49 5.35
C ALA A 154 1.18 -19.53 4.87
N PRO A 155 1.79 -20.74 4.81
CA PRO A 155 3.11 -20.90 4.21
C PRO A 155 3.11 -20.40 2.76
N ALA A 156 4.23 -19.79 2.35
CA ALA A 156 4.42 -19.43 0.95
C ALA A 156 4.30 -20.68 0.07
N SER A 157 3.37 -20.68 -0.83
CA SER A 157 3.27 -21.73 -1.83
C SER A 157 3.83 -21.26 -3.16
N TRP A 158 4.86 -21.95 -3.64
CA TRP A 158 5.41 -21.70 -4.94
C TRP A 158 4.47 -22.25 -6.01
N LEU A 159 3.75 -21.35 -6.69
CA LEU A 159 3.06 -21.71 -7.90
C LEU A 159 4.08 -21.86 -9.04
N PRO A 160 3.87 -22.80 -10.00
CA PRO A 160 4.71 -22.89 -11.18
C PRO A 160 4.89 -21.52 -11.83
N HIS A 161 6.13 -21.18 -12.20
CA HIS A 161 6.49 -19.91 -12.84
C HIS A 161 6.20 -18.63 -12.02
N MET A 162 6.01 -18.72 -10.72
CA MET A 162 5.75 -17.54 -9.89
C MET A 162 6.90 -16.51 -9.96
N ALA A 163 8.15 -16.96 -9.95
CA ALA A 163 9.33 -16.10 -10.08
C ALA A 163 9.45 -15.41 -11.45
N GLU A 164 8.72 -15.88 -12.44
CA GLU A 164 8.67 -15.30 -13.79
C GLU A 164 7.57 -14.25 -13.93
N ARG A 165 6.68 -14.15 -12.95
CA ARG A 165 5.61 -13.17 -12.95
C ARG A 165 6.20 -11.77 -12.82
N VAL A 166 5.95 -10.96 -13.82
CA VAL A 166 6.40 -9.58 -13.89
C VAL A 166 5.32 -8.73 -14.53
N TYR A 167 5.16 -7.53 -14.05
CA TYR A 167 4.31 -6.51 -14.65
C TYR A 167 5.16 -5.32 -15.07
N GLY A 168 4.86 -4.71 -16.24
CA GLY A 168 5.60 -3.55 -16.74
C GLY A 168 5.56 -2.39 -15.75
N LEU A 169 6.71 -1.77 -15.47
CA LEU A 169 6.80 -0.66 -14.52
C LEU A 169 5.94 0.52 -14.99
N PRO A 170 4.98 0.98 -14.17
CA PRO A 170 4.29 2.23 -14.45
C PRO A 170 5.23 3.42 -14.34
N SER A 171 5.03 4.44 -15.16
CA SER A 171 5.78 5.69 -15.04
C SER A 171 5.15 6.58 -13.97
N TYR A 172 5.90 6.84 -12.90
CA TYR A 172 5.53 7.81 -11.85
C TYR A 172 6.30 9.14 -12.00
N GLY A 173 7.06 9.30 -13.07
CA GLY A 173 7.97 10.45 -13.28
C GLY A 173 7.39 11.60 -14.09
N ALA A 174 6.11 11.59 -14.45
CA ALA A 174 5.50 12.71 -15.17
C ALA A 174 5.49 13.97 -14.29
N LYS A 175 5.97 15.09 -14.87
CA LYS A 175 5.95 16.40 -14.22
C LYS A 175 4.60 17.11 -14.38
N GLU A 176 3.81 16.69 -15.34
CA GLU A 176 2.50 17.25 -15.66
C GLU A 176 1.46 16.14 -15.71
N TRP A 177 0.33 16.38 -15.10
CA TRP A 177 -0.78 15.45 -15.02
C TRP A 177 -2.07 16.11 -15.47
N THR A 178 -2.82 15.47 -16.36
CA THR A 178 -4.18 15.87 -16.69
C THR A 178 -5.13 15.10 -15.81
N LEU A 179 -5.83 15.81 -14.93
CA LEU A 179 -6.88 15.25 -14.09
C LEU A 179 -8.23 15.43 -14.75
N ARG A 180 -8.90 14.34 -15.10
CA ARG A 180 -10.27 14.33 -15.55
C ARG A 180 -11.18 14.33 -14.33
N VAL A 181 -12.13 15.26 -14.27
CA VAL A 181 -13.06 15.41 -13.17
C VAL A 181 -14.49 15.09 -13.61
N VAL A 182 -15.29 14.61 -12.66
CA VAL A 182 -16.72 14.44 -12.79
C VAL A 182 -17.35 15.41 -11.79
N MET A 183 -18.35 16.15 -12.23
CA MET A 183 -19.06 17.08 -11.34
C MET A 183 -19.75 16.31 -10.22
N GLY A 184 -19.72 16.90 -9.03
CA GLY A 184 -20.40 16.34 -7.87
C GLY A 184 -21.93 16.51 -7.96
N PRO A 185 -22.70 15.80 -7.09
CA PRO A 185 -24.17 15.84 -7.13
C PRO A 185 -24.76 17.18 -6.73
N GLN A 186 -23.96 18.14 -6.26
CA GLN A 186 -24.38 19.50 -5.91
C GLN A 186 -23.86 20.54 -6.92
N ASP A 187 -23.64 20.16 -8.18
CA ASP A 187 -23.16 21.08 -9.22
C ASP A 187 -24.15 22.22 -9.50
N ASP A 188 -25.42 22.01 -9.27
CA ASP A 188 -26.49 23.01 -9.31
C ASP A 188 -26.35 24.11 -8.24
N CYS A 189 -25.56 23.89 -7.18
CA CYS A 189 -25.26 24.90 -6.16
C CYS A 189 -24.22 25.93 -6.62
N PHE A 190 -23.59 25.73 -7.78
CA PHE A 190 -22.53 26.59 -8.31
C PHE A 190 -23.03 27.32 -9.56
N THR A 191 -22.62 28.56 -9.74
CA THR A 191 -22.86 29.29 -10.98
C THR A 191 -21.92 28.81 -12.08
N ASP A 192 -22.35 28.94 -13.35
CA ASP A 192 -21.47 28.64 -14.51
C ASP A 192 -20.13 29.40 -14.43
N LYS A 193 -20.16 30.64 -13.96
CA LYS A 193 -18.97 31.45 -13.74
C LYS A 193 -18.05 30.81 -12.68
N GLY A 194 -18.62 30.30 -11.59
CA GLY A 194 -17.87 29.62 -10.53
C GLY A 194 -17.19 28.36 -11.03
N ILE A 195 -17.92 27.52 -11.75
CA ILE A 195 -17.39 26.29 -12.38
C ILE A 195 -16.27 26.63 -13.37
N ASN A 196 -16.50 27.59 -14.28
CA ASN A 196 -15.49 28.02 -15.24
C ASN A 196 -14.25 28.59 -14.56
N THR A 197 -14.40 29.36 -13.49
CA THR A 197 -13.27 29.86 -12.69
C THR A 197 -12.49 28.71 -12.09
N PHE A 198 -13.16 27.74 -11.46
CA PHE A 198 -12.51 26.56 -10.88
C PHE A 198 -11.69 25.78 -11.92
N LEU A 199 -12.27 25.50 -13.09
CA LEU A 199 -11.61 24.68 -14.12
C LEU A 199 -10.45 25.38 -14.82
N ASN A 200 -10.42 26.72 -14.86
CA ASN A 200 -9.44 27.49 -15.62
C ASN A 200 -8.43 28.27 -14.74
N SER A 201 -8.57 28.20 -13.41
CA SER A 201 -7.63 28.87 -12.51
C SER A 201 -6.40 27.99 -12.22
N THR A 202 -5.29 28.64 -11.91
CA THR A 202 -4.10 27.96 -11.41
C THR A 202 -4.16 27.81 -9.91
N TYR A 203 -3.87 26.61 -9.42
CA TYR A 203 -3.82 26.29 -8.00
C TYR A 203 -2.43 25.82 -7.60
N THR A 204 -1.98 26.24 -6.44
CA THR A 204 -0.73 25.79 -5.84
C THR A 204 -1.03 25.00 -4.59
N ILE A 205 -0.54 23.75 -4.53
CA ILE A 205 -0.64 22.93 -3.32
C ILE A 205 0.40 23.43 -2.33
N SER A 206 -0.07 23.87 -1.17
CA SER A 206 0.80 24.28 -0.05
C SER A 206 1.22 23.09 0.81
N ASN A 207 2.10 23.33 1.78
CA ASN A 207 2.49 22.31 2.76
C ASN A 207 1.38 21.99 3.78
N GLU A 208 0.32 22.78 3.82
CA GLU A 208 -0.80 22.60 4.75
C GLU A 208 -1.91 21.72 4.15
N TYR A 209 -1.96 21.59 2.82
CA TYR A 209 -2.93 20.76 2.09
C TYR A 209 -2.31 20.27 0.77
#